data_1ede508b06ffbfc0c987b909df1b5fcb
#
_entry.id   1ede508b06ffbfc0c987b909df1b5fcb
#
_cell.length_a   1.000
_cell.length_b   1.000
_cell.length_c   1.000
_cell.angle_alpha   90.00
_cell.angle_beta   90.00
_cell.angle_gamma   90.00
#
_symmetry.space_group_name_H-M   'P 1'
#
loop_
_entity.id
_entity.type
_entity.pdbx_description
1 polymer ?
#
loop_
_entity_poly.entity_id
_entity_poly.type
_entity_poly.pdbx_seq_one_letter_code
_entity_poly.pdbx_strand_id
1 'polypeptide(L)'
;AYDIHIINALYDGGVIDKGIYIVCNGFKRPQYVENIASLVNGGFENTIPIIDNKEELELLDAAIDTRCKIGIRIASEEEPKFDFYTSRLGIRYNDIVEYYRAKIKGNKKFRLKMLHFFINTGIKDTAYYWNELSKCLNVYCELKKICPELDSLNIGGGFPIKNSLAFDYDYEYITEEIVAQIKNICNQAGIDEPNIFTEFGSFTVGESGA
;
A
#
# COMPACT_ATOMS: atom_id res chain seq x y z
N ALA A 1 -16.60 -8.16 3.49
CA ALA A 1 -17.98 -7.90 3.92
C ALA A 1 -18.05 -7.51 5.39
N TYR A 2 -17.39 -8.25 6.29
CA TYR A 2 -17.42 -7.94 7.74
C TYR A 2 -16.79 -6.60 8.09
N ASP A 3 -15.71 -6.24 7.43
CA ASP A 3 -14.94 -5.03 7.73
C ASP A 3 -15.76 -3.73 7.57
N ILE A 4 -16.65 -3.66 6.59
CA ILE A 4 -17.54 -2.51 6.39
C ILE A 4 -18.56 -2.37 7.52
N HIS A 5 -19.12 -3.49 7.99
CA HIS A 5 -20.03 -3.43 9.12
C HIS A 5 -19.32 -2.95 10.38
N ILE A 6 -18.07 -3.34 10.57
CA ILE A 6 -17.24 -2.86 11.69
C ILE A 6 -16.97 -1.37 11.53
N ILE A 7 -16.55 -0.89 10.35
CA ILE A 7 -16.30 0.52 10.09
C ILE A 7 -17.57 1.36 10.34
N ASN A 8 -18.71 0.93 9.83
CA ASN A 8 -19.96 1.63 10.05
C ASN A 8 -20.37 1.64 11.52
N ALA A 9 -20.25 0.51 12.22
CA ALA A 9 -20.56 0.44 13.67
C ALA A 9 -19.65 1.35 14.50
N LEU A 10 -18.36 1.44 14.18
CA LEU A 10 -17.42 2.34 14.85
C LEU A 10 -17.73 3.82 14.53
N TYR A 11 -18.14 4.13 13.31
CA TYR A 11 -18.57 5.46 12.93
C TYR A 11 -19.87 5.86 13.63
N ASP A 12 -20.89 5.00 13.62
CA ASP A 12 -22.17 5.23 14.26
C ASP A 12 -22.01 5.36 15.78
N GLY A 13 -21.06 4.64 16.36
CA GLY A 13 -20.69 4.73 17.77
C GLY A 13 -19.82 5.94 18.13
N GLY A 14 -19.44 6.78 17.16
CA GLY A 14 -18.60 7.96 17.38
C GLY A 14 -17.13 7.64 17.74
N VAL A 15 -16.68 6.42 17.47
CA VAL A 15 -15.29 5.98 17.75
C VAL A 15 -14.33 6.47 16.66
N ILE A 16 -14.80 6.54 15.43
CA ILE A 16 -14.06 7.03 14.26
C ILE A 16 -14.86 8.11 13.55
N ASP A 17 -14.18 8.96 12.78
CA ASP A 17 -14.79 9.90 11.85
C ASP A 17 -14.53 9.50 10.39
N LYS A 18 -15.08 10.24 9.44
CA LYS A 18 -14.89 9.98 8.01
C LYS A 18 -13.52 10.35 7.47
N GLY A 19 -12.69 11.00 8.27
CA GLY A 19 -11.32 11.37 7.94
C GLY A 19 -10.29 10.26 8.12
N ILE A 20 -10.67 9.13 8.72
CA ILE A 20 -9.77 7.98 8.88
C ILE A 20 -9.28 7.44 7.54
N TYR A 21 -8.06 6.91 7.53
CA TYR A 21 -7.53 6.19 6.37
C TYR A 21 -8.04 4.75 6.36
N ILE A 22 -8.63 4.35 5.22
CA ILE A 22 -9.11 2.97 4.98
C ILE A 22 -8.38 2.45 3.75
N VAL A 23 -7.32 1.68 3.96
CA VAL A 23 -6.54 1.07 2.88
C VAL A 23 -7.17 -0.25 2.47
N CYS A 24 -7.65 -0.34 1.22
CA CYS A 24 -8.40 -1.49 0.71
C CYS A 24 -7.49 -2.37 -0.15
N ASN A 25 -6.76 -3.27 0.49
CA ASN A 25 -5.85 -4.21 -0.16
C ASN A 25 -6.57 -5.44 -0.73
N GLY A 26 -5.86 -6.18 -1.57
CA GLY A 26 -6.26 -7.47 -2.08
C GLY A 26 -7.17 -7.39 -3.31
N PHE A 27 -7.39 -8.55 -3.91
CA PHE A 27 -8.09 -8.72 -5.17
C PHE A 27 -9.54 -8.22 -5.10
N LYS A 28 -9.94 -7.38 -6.07
CA LYS A 28 -11.24 -6.70 -6.12
C LYS A 28 -12.31 -7.59 -6.76
N ARG A 29 -12.96 -8.43 -5.93
CA ARG A 29 -14.18 -9.15 -6.34
C ARG A 29 -15.39 -8.20 -6.34
N PRO A 30 -16.49 -8.50 -7.09
CA PRO A 30 -17.65 -7.62 -7.21
C PRO A 30 -18.16 -7.10 -5.87
N GLN A 31 -18.41 -7.98 -4.91
CA GLN A 31 -18.88 -7.59 -3.56
C GLN A 31 -17.90 -6.66 -2.83
N TYR A 32 -16.59 -6.83 -3.05
CA TYR A 32 -15.58 -5.96 -2.43
C TYR A 32 -15.56 -4.58 -3.10
N VAL A 33 -15.75 -4.54 -4.42
CA VAL A 33 -15.90 -3.27 -5.16
C VAL A 33 -17.11 -2.49 -4.67
N GLU A 34 -18.27 -3.15 -4.51
CA GLU A 34 -19.50 -2.54 -3.96
C GLU A 34 -19.27 -1.97 -2.56
N ASN A 35 -18.55 -2.72 -1.73
CA ASN A 35 -18.21 -2.30 -0.38
C ASN A 35 -17.29 -1.06 -0.37
N ILE A 36 -16.27 -1.03 -1.20
CA ILE A 36 -15.39 0.13 -1.36
C ILE A 36 -16.20 1.33 -1.87
N ALA A 37 -17.02 1.13 -2.89
CA ALA A 37 -17.88 2.18 -3.44
C ALA A 37 -18.83 2.75 -2.38
N SER A 38 -19.41 1.90 -1.54
CA SER A 38 -20.28 2.32 -0.43
C SER A 38 -19.55 3.26 0.55
N LEU A 39 -18.31 2.98 0.89
CA LEU A 39 -17.50 3.86 1.76
C LEU A 39 -17.19 5.19 1.06
N VAL A 40 -16.67 5.12 -0.17
CA VAL A 40 -16.28 6.31 -0.94
C VAL A 40 -17.48 7.22 -1.20
N ASN A 41 -18.58 6.66 -1.72
CA ASN A 41 -19.81 7.39 -2.01
C ASN A 41 -20.49 7.88 -0.71
N GLY A 42 -20.28 7.18 0.40
CA GLY A 42 -20.70 7.55 1.74
C GLY A 42 -19.88 8.66 2.41
N GLY A 43 -18.84 9.15 1.72
CA GLY A 43 -18.05 10.31 2.15
C GLY A 43 -16.85 9.97 3.06
N PHE A 44 -16.40 8.72 3.12
CA PHE A 44 -15.11 8.38 3.72
C PHE A 44 -13.99 8.76 2.74
N GLU A 45 -13.54 10.01 2.81
CA GLU A 45 -12.67 10.65 1.81
C GLU A 45 -11.27 10.03 1.69
N ASN A 46 -10.82 9.32 2.72
CA ASN A 46 -9.53 8.67 2.78
C ASN A 46 -9.64 7.14 2.59
N THR A 47 -10.72 6.67 1.96
CA THR A 47 -10.78 5.29 1.46
C THR A 47 -9.90 5.17 0.22
N ILE A 48 -8.87 4.33 0.31
CA ILE A 48 -7.84 4.18 -0.73
C ILE A 48 -7.84 2.73 -1.23
N PRO A 49 -8.61 2.39 -2.28
CA PRO A 49 -8.47 1.10 -2.95
C PRO A 49 -7.11 0.98 -3.61
N ILE A 50 -6.41 -0.12 -3.30
CA ILE A 50 -5.10 -0.42 -3.87
C ILE A 50 -5.30 -1.29 -5.11
N ILE A 51 -4.86 -0.80 -6.25
CA ILE A 51 -4.91 -1.51 -7.54
C ILE A 51 -3.89 -2.65 -7.55
N ASP A 52 -4.37 -3.87 -7.56
CA ASP A 52 -3.57 -5.10 -7.59
C ASP A 52 -3.37 -5.66 -9.01
N ASN A 53 -4.19 -5.24 -9.96
CA ASN A 53 -4.01 -5.53 -11.40
C ASN A 53 -4.60 -4.41 -12.26
N LYS A 54 -4.27 -4.43 -13.56
CA LYS A 54 -4.59 -3.33 -14.48
C LYS A 54 -6.10 -3.17 -14.78
N GLU A 55 -6.89 -4.23 -14.60
CA GLU A 55 -8.33 -4.25 -14.89
C GLU A 55 -9.18 -3.69 -13.74
N GLU A 56 -8.66 -3.67 -12.52
CA GLU A 56 -9.43 -3.25 -11.33
C GLU A 56 -9.89 -1.80 -11.36
N LEU A 57 -9.15 -0.92 -12.06
CA LEU A 57 -9.55 0.48 -12.19
C LEU A 57 -10.90 0.63 -12.89
N GLU A 58 -11.18 -0.20 -13.90
CA GLU A 58 -12.44 -0.18 -14.65
C GLU A 58 -13.61 -0.66 -13.78
N LEU A 59 -13.36 -1.66 -12.92
CA LEU A 59 -14.37 -2.13 -11.96
C LEU A 59 -14.72 -1.05 -10.93
N LEU A 60 -13.73 -0.35 -10.43
CA LEU A 60 -13.93 0.76 -9.49
C LEU A 60 -14.61 1.95 -10.17
N ASP A 61 -14.27 2.22 -11.44
CA ASP A 61 -14.89 3.32 -12.20
C ASP A 61 -16.38 3.12 -12.42
N ALA A 62 -16.80 1.88 -12.63
CA ALA A 62 -18.20 1.53 -12.79
C ALA A 62 -19.03 1.66 -11.50
N ALA A 63 -18.42 1.55 -10.32
CA ALA A 63 -19.10 1.49 -9.04
C ALA A 63 -19.02 2.78 -8.19
N ILE A 64 -17.95 3.56 -8.36
CA ILE A 64 -17.72 4.78 -7.60
C ILE A 64 -18.26 5.97 -8.36
N ASP A 65 -19.08 6.79 -7.73
CA ASP A 65 -19.73 7.96 -8.35
C ASP A 65 -18.97 9.27 -8.11
N THR A 66 -18.11 9.31 -7.09
CA THR A 66 -17.42 10.51 -6.63
C THR A 66 -15.90 10.44 -6.87
N ARG A 67 -15.19 11.49 -6.48
CA ARG A 67 -13.74 11.50 -6.52
C ARG A 67 -13.18 10.49 -5.52
N CYS A 68 -12.18 9.72 -5.93
CA CYS A 68 -11.57 8.67 -5.13
C CYS A 68 -10.04 8.76 -5.19
N LYS A 69 -9.42 8.65 -4.03
CA LYS A 69 -7.98 8.42 -3.88
C LYS A 69 -7.72 6.95 -4.14
N ILE A 70 -6.69 6.63 -4.91
CA ILE A 70 -6.30 5.25 -5.18
C ILE A 70 -4.83 5.04 -4.85
N GLY A 71 -4.46 3.78 -4.61
CA GLY A 71 -3.08 3.34 -4.57
C GLY A 71 -2.78 2.33 -5.68
N ILE A 72 -1.50 2.09 -5.92
CA ILE A 72 -1.03 1.03 -6.81
C ILE A 72 -0.11 0.12 -5.99
N ARG A 73 -0.38 -1.19 -6.03
CA ARG A 73 0.53 -2.18 -5.48
C ARG A 73 1.62 -2.49 -6.49
N ILE A 74 2.86 -2.45 -6.00
CA ILE A 74 4.03 -2.87 -6.75
C ILE A 74 4.16 -4.39 -6.65
N ALA A 75 4.30 -5.06 -7.78
CA ALA A 75 4.68 -6.46 -7.83
C ALA A 75 6.19 -6.57 -7.57
N SER A 76 6.57 -6.91 -6.32
CA SER A 76 7.97 -7.20 -5.98
C SER A 76 8.46 -8.45 -6.72
N GLU A 77 9.74 -8.49 -7.04
CA GLU A 77 10.39 -9.71 -7.51
C GLU A 77 10.58 -10.62 -6.31
N GLU A 78 10.20 -11.91 -6.41
CA GLU A 78 10.35 -12.83 -5.29
C GLU A 78 11.81 -13.27 -5.11
N GLU A 79 12.14 -13.64 -3.86
CA GLU A 79 13.46 -14.14 -3.52
C GLU A 79 13.82 -15.37 -4.38
N PRO A 80 15.03 -15.45 -4.98
CA PRO A 80 15.39 -16.45 -6.01
C PRO A 80 15.33 -17.92 -5.60
N LYS A 81 14.82 -18.25 -4.43
CA LYS A 81 14.68 -19.62 -3.94
C LYS A 81 13.56 -20.42 -4.61
N PHE A 82 12.69 -19.76 -5.37
CA PHE A 82 11.56 -20.40 -6.02
C PHE A 82 11.58 -20.08 -7.53
N ASP A 83 11.77 -21.09 -8.34
CA ASP A 83 11.93 -20.98 -9.80
C ASP A 83 10.73 -20.33 -10.56
N PHE A 84 9.65 -19.92 -9.89
CA PHE A 84 8.41 -19.55 -10.56
C PHE A 84 7.61 -18.39 -9.95
N TYR A 85 8.15 -17.49 -9.13
CA TYR A 85 7.31 -16.48 -8.48
C TYR A 85 7.72 -15.03 -8.72
N THR A 86 7.11 -14.42 -9.72
CA THR A 86 6.73 -13.00 -9.63
C THR A 86 5.46 -12.89 -8.80
N SER A 87 5.35 -11.87 -7.94
CA SER A 87 4.12 -11.60 -7.20
C SER A 87 2.91 -11.66 -8.14
N ARG A 88 1.90 -12.47 -7.81
CA ARG A 88 0.66 -12.55 -8.58
C ARG A 88 -0.21 -11.30 -8.43
N LEU A 89 0.12 -10.45 -7.46
CA LEU A 89 -0.58 -9.23 -7.16
C LEU A 89 0.34 -8.04 -7.38
N GLY A 90 -0.23 -6.99 -7.92
CA GLY A 90 0.48 -5.75 -8.19
C GLY A 90 0.83 -5.56 -9.66
N ILE A 91 1.29 -4.36 -9.96
CA ILE A 91 1.78 -3.96 -11.28
C ILE A 91 3.31 -3.97 -11.24
N ARG A 92 3.93 -4.51 -12.28
CA ARG A 92 5.40 -4.60 -12.36
C ARG A 92 6.03 -3.22 -12.35
N TYR A 93 7.21 -3.08 -11.75
CA TYR A 93 7.97 -1.83 -11.66
C TYR A 93 8.02 -1.06 -12.99
N ASN A 94 8.36 -1.74 -14.08
CA ASN A 94 8.52 -1.12 -15.39
C ASN A 94 7.19 -0.65 -16.03
N ASP A 95 6.07 -1.18 -15.60
CA ASP A 95 4.76 -0.90 -16.18
C ASP A 95 4.00 0.22 -15.46
N ILE A 96 4.38 0.54 -14.21
CA ILE A 96 3.60 1.44 -13.34
C ILE A 96 3.51 2.85 -13.90
N VAL A 97 4.62 3.40 -14.36
CA VAL A 97 4.68 4.78 -14.87
C VAL A 97 3.85 4.92 -16.14
N GLU A 98 3.93 3.92 -17.03
CA GLU A 98 3.12 3.89 -18.24
C GLU A 98 1.63 3.72 -17.92
N TYR A 99 1.29 2.82 -17.00
CA TYR A 99 -0.08 2.63 -16.53
C TYR A 99 -0.66 3.91 -15.94
N TYR A 100 0.09 4.60 -15.10
CA TYR A 100 -0.31 5.91 -14.57
C TYR A 100 -0.61 6.90 -15.69
N ARG A 101 0.31 7.04 -16.66
CA ARG A 101 0.14 7.97 -17.79
C ARG A 101 -1.08 7.65 -18.65
N ALA A 102 -1.32 6.36 -18.91
CA ALA A 102 -2.37 5.91 -19.81
C ALA A 102 -3.77 5.92 -19.17
N LYS A 103 -3.88 5.61 -17.88
CA LYS A 103 -5.18 5.33 -17.23
C LYS A 103 -5.56 6.31 -16.13
N ILE A 104 -4.59 6.94 -15.44
CA ILE A 104 -4.85 7.75 -14.25
C ILE A 104 -4.57 9.23 -14.48
N LYS A 105 -3.48 9.56 -15.19
CA LYS A 105 -3.13 10.96 -15.47
C LYS A 105 -4.25 11.66 -16.25
N GLY A 106 -4.77 12.75 -15.68
CA GLY A 106 -5.88 13.50 -16.27
C GLY A 106 -7.26 12.87 -16.04
N ASN A 107 -7.36 11.75 -15.35
CA ASN A 107 -8.62 11.20 -14.91
C ASN A 107 -9.32 12.17 -13.94
N LYS A 108 -10.63 12.41 -14.14
CA LYS A 108 -11.38 13.38 -13.32
C LYS A 108 -11.84 12.78 -11.99
N LYS A 109 -11.96 11.46 -11.90
CA LYS A 109 -12.45 10.72 -10.74
C LYS A 109 -11.33 10.24 -9.84
N PHE A 110 -10.29 9.60 -10.42
CA PHE A 110 -9.23 8.96 -9.64
C PHE A 110 -8.00 9.85 -9.46
N ARG A 111 -7.45 9.81 -8.24
CA ARG A 111 -6.20 10.48 -7.87
C ARG A 111 -5.24 9.46 -7.27
N LEU A 112 -4.08 9.30 -7.88
CA LEU A 112 -3.04 8.44 -7.33
C LEU A 112 -2.45 9.10 -6.09
N LYS A 113 -2.68 8.49 -4.93
CA LYS A 113 -2.26 9.00 -3.62
C LYS A 113 -1.15 8.18 -3.00
N MET A 114 -1.14 6.86 -3.25
CA MET A 114 -0.29 5.92 -2.53
C MET A 114 0.37 4.91 -3.47
N LEU A 115 1.63 4.57 -3.21
CA LEU A 115 2.22 3.31 -3.64
C LEU A 115 2.18 2.32 -2.48
N HIS A 116 1.89 1.07 -2.79
CA HIS A 116 1.90 -0.04 -1.83
C HIS A 116 2.99 -1.04 -2.18
N PHE A 117 3.84 -1.29 -1.22
CA PHE A 117 4.95 -2.23 -1.29
C PHE A 117 4.77 -3.33 -0.24
N PHE A 118 4.95 -4.57 -0.61
CA PHE A 118 4.82 -5.69 0.31
C PHE A 118 5.74 -6.84 -0.11
N ILE A 119 6.43 -7.43 0.87
CA ILE A 119 7.28 -8.59 0.70
C ILE A 119 6.77 -9.74 1.55
N ASN A 120 6.54 -10.90 0.92
CA ASN A 120 6.01 -12.11 1.59
C ASN A 120 6.93 -12.66 2.68
N THR A 121 8.24 -12.47 2.55
CA THR A 121 9.24 -12.94 3.54
C THR A 121 9.32 -12.08 4.79
N GLY A 122 8.57 -10.98 4.82
CA GLY A 122 8.57 -9.99 5.90
C GLY A 122 9.75 -9.03 5.85
N ILE A 123 9.76 -8.10 6.79
CA ILE A 123 10.80 -7.09 6.94
C ILE A 123 11.98 -7.71 7.66
N LYS A 124 13.06 -7.93 6.91
CA LYS A 124 14.30 -8.54 7.40
C LYS A 124 15.49 -7.73 6.91
N ASP A 125 16.55 -7.72 7.70
CA ASP A 125 17.83 -7.12 7.29
C ASP A 125 18.52 -8.04 6.27
N THR A 126 18.05 -8.01 5.03
CA THR A 126 18.58 -8.79 3.92
C THR A 126 18.81 -7.91 2.70
N ALA A 127 19.83 -8.22 1.92
CA ALA A 127 20.08 -7.52 0.65
C ALA A 127 18.86 -7.54 -0.27
N TYR A 128 18.06 -8.59 -0.20
CA TYR A 128 16.81 -8.70 -0.96
C TYR A 128 15.78 -7.63 -0.54
N TYR A 129 15.51 -7.49 0.77
CA TYR A 129 14.56 -6.49 1.26
C TYR A 129 14.98 -5.07 0.86
N TRP A 130 16.24 -4.72 1.11
CA TRP A 130 16.77 -3.39 0.81
C TRP A 130 16.77 -3.08 -0.68
N ASN A 131 17.07 -4.07 -1.53
CA ASN A 131 17.02 -3.91 -2.98
C ASN A 131 15.59 -3.67 -3.48
N GLU A 132 14.62 -4.45 -2.99
CA GLU A 132 13.21 -4.28 -3.38
C GLU A 132 12.63 -2.94 -2.87
N LEU A 133 12.98 -2.52 -1.65
CA LEU A 133 12.62 -1.20 -1.14
C LEU A 133 13.23 -0.09 -2.01
N SER A 134 14.49 -0.22 -2.41
CA SER A 134 15.13 0.75 -3.32
C SER A 134 14.43 0.85 -4.67
N LYS A 135 14.06 -0.28 -5.27
CA LYS A 135 13.29 -0.30 -6.52
C LYS A 135 11.95 0.42 -6.37
N CYS A 136 11.23 0.13 -5.26
CA CYS A 136 9.99 0.78 -4.94
C CYS A 136 10.15 2.31 -4.83
N LEU A 137 11.16 2.76 -4.10
CA LEU A 137 11.44 4.18 -3.91
C LEU A 137 11.84 4.89 -5.22
N ASN A 138 12.58 4.22 -6.09
CA ASN A 138 12.89 4.78 -7.42
C ASN A 138 11.62 5.00 -8.25
N VAL A 139 10.69 4.05 -8.24
CA VAL A 139 9.38 4.21 -8.90
C VAL A 139 8.56 5.32 -8.25
N TYR A 140 8.57 5.41 -6.91
CA TYR A 140 7.91 6.51 -6.21
C TYR A 140 8.46 7.86 -6.67
N CYS A 141 9.78 8.02 -6.71
CA CYS A 141 10.44 9.26 -7.14
C CYS A 141 10.10 9.62 -8.58
N GLU A 142 10.09 8.65 -9.48
CA GLU A 142 9.73 8.86 -10.89
C GLU A 142 8.28 9.30 -11.04
N LEU A 143 7.36 8.63 -10.33
CA LEU A 143 5.94 8.98 -10.33
C LEU A 143 5.69 10.34 -9.69
N LYS A 144 6.33 10.66 -8.58
CA LYS A 144 6.17 11.94 -7.85
C LYS A 144 6.47 13.13 -8.74
N LYS A 145 7.47 13.04 -9.62
CA LYS A 145 7.81 14.10 -10.60
C LYS A 145 6.69 14.41 -11.60
N ILE A 146 5.82 13.45 -11.88
CA ILE A 146 4.71 13.61 -12.85
C ILE A 146 3.33 13.55 -12.21
N CYS A 147 3.25 13.21 -10.93
CA CYS A 147 2.06 13.12 -10.10
C CYS A 147 2.31 13.82 -8.75
N PRO A 148 2.18 15.14 -8.65
CA PRO A 148 2.42 15.88 -7.41
C PRO A 148 1.52 15.45 -6.25
N GLU A 149 0.34 14.90 -6.53
CA GLU A 149 -0.62 14.42 -5.55
C GLU A 149 -0.21 13.09 -4.87
N LEU A 150 0.73 12.33 -5.46
CA LEU A 150 1.31 11.15 -4.84
C LEU A 150 2.18 11.57 -3.66
N ASP A 151 1.79 11.22 -2.44
CA ASP A 151 2.50 11.63 -1.22
C ASP A 151 2.56 10.55 -0.14
N SER A 152 2.14 9.33 -0.47
CA SER A 152 2.05 8.25 0.50
C SER A 152 2.74 6.98 -0.02
N LEU A 153 3.47 6.32 0.87
CA LEU A 153 4.09 5.02 0.65
C LEU A 153 3.65 4.07 1.76
N ASN A 154 2.97 3.00 1.37
CA ASN A 154 2.65 1.91 2.28
C ASN A 154 3.72 0.83 2.13
N ILE A 155 4.48 0.60 3.18
CA ILE A 155 5.56 -0.40 3.19
C ILE A 155 5.08 -1.79 3.61
N GLY A 156 3.76 -1.97 3.73
CA GLY A 156 3.15 -3.24 4.12
C GLY A 156 3.38 -3.60 5.58
N GLY A 157 3.30 -4.89 5.84
CA GLY A 157 3.57 -5.49 7.13
C GLY A 157 4.76 -6.44 7.11
N GLY A 158 4.86 -7.26 8.14
CA GLY A 158 5.85 -8.33 8.19
C GLY A 158 6.97 -8.11 9.19
N PHE A 159 6.80 -7.21 10.16
CA PHE A 159 7.67 -7.24 11.34
C PHE A 159 7.51 -8.59 12.05
N PRO A 160 8.61 -9.29 12.32
CA PRO A 160 8.56 -10.54 13.05
C PRO A 160 8.05 -10.32 14.47
N ILE A 161 7.36 -11.31 15.01
CA ILE A 161 6.93 -11.34 16.41
C ILE A 161 7.91 -12.19 17.21
N LYS A 162 8.08 -11.84 18.48
CA LYS A 162 8.92 -12.62 19.38
C LYS A 162 8.26 -13.96 19.66
N ASN A 163 8.81 -15.02 19.09
CA ASN A 163 8.27 -16.39 19.17
C ASN A 163 9.20 -17.38 19.90
N SER A 164 10.35 -16.91 20.40
CA SER A 164 11.32 -17.74 21.13
C SER A 164 12.21 -16.88 22.01
N LEU A 165 12.89 -17.52 22.96
CA LEU A 165 13.88 -16.86 23.82
C LEU A 165 15.15 -16.45 23.05
N ALA A 166 15.41 -17.08 21.91
CA ALA A 166 16.54 -16.76 21.04
C ALA A 166 16.17 -15.75 19.95
N PHE A 167 15.01 -15.11 20.06
CA PHE A 167 14.58 -14.09 19.12
C PHE A 167 15.47 -12.86 19.26
N ASP A 168 16.19 -12.56 18.19
CA ASP A 168 17.09 -11.42 18.06
C ASP A 168 16.71 -10.62 16.82
N TYR A 169 15.91 -9.58 17.00
CA TYR A 169 15.50 -8.66 15.93
C TYR A 169 15.48 -7.25 16.49
N ASP A 170 16.32 -6.42 15.93
CA ASP A 170 16.44 -5.01 16.32
C ASP A 170 15.45 -4.15 15.52
N TYR A 171 14.28 -3.90 16.13
CA TYR A 171 13.22 -3.09 15.53
C TYR A 171 13.63 -1.63 15.33
N GLU A 172 14.40 -1.08 16.27
CA GLU A 172 14.85 0.32 16.21
C GLU A 172 15.79 0.52 15.04
N TYR A 173 16.84 -0.31 14.94
CA TYR A 173 17.78 -0.30 13.84
C TYR A 173 17.08 -0.43 12.47
N ILE A 174 16.23 -1.42 12.30
CA ILE A 174 15.54 -1.65 11.00
C ILE A 174 14.63 -0.47 10.65
N THR A 175 13.94 0.11 11.62
CA THR A 175 13.06 1.26 11.39
C THR A 175 13.88 2.49 10.99
N GLU A 176 14.98 2.74 11.66
CA GLU A 176 15.90 3.85 11.33
C GLU A 176 16.49 3.69 9.93
N GLU A 177 16.93 2.49 9.55
CA GLU A 177 17.46 2.21 8.22
C GLU A 177 16.41 2.38 7.11
N ILE A 178 15.15 1.95 7.35
CA ILE A 178 14.04 2.20 6.40
C ILE A 178 13.84 3.71 6.19
N VAL A 179 13.77 4.48 7.26
CA VAL A 179 13.58 5.94 7.19
C VAL A 179 14.78 6.61 6.53
N ALA A 180 16.00 6.20 6.87
CA ALA A 180 17.21 6.72 6.29
C ALA A 180 17.28 6.47 4.77
N GLN A 181 16.92 5.26 4.33
CA GLN A 181 16.90 4.92 2.92
C GLN A 181 15.85 5.74 2.15
N ILE A 182 14.64 5.91 2.70
CA ILE A 182 13.59 6.75 2.10
C ILE A 182 14.10 8.18 1.93
N LYS A 183 14.64 8.79 2.99
CA LYS A 183 15.19 10.14 2.95
C LYS A 183 16.32 10.29 1.92
N ASN A 184 17.27 9.37 1.93
CA ASN A 184 18.41 9.43 1.03
C ASN A 184 17.97 9.38 -0.45
N ILE A 185 17.08 8.46 -0.83
CA ILE A 185 16.63 8.31 -2.21
C ILE A 185 15.77 9.51 -2.64
N CYS A 186 14.86 9.99 -1.78
CA CYS A 186 14.05 11.17 -2.06
C CYS A 186 14.91 12.42 -2.23
N ASN A 187 15.87 12.65 -1.33
CA ASN A 187 16.80 13.77 -1.40
C ASN A 187 17.65 13.73 -2.68
N GLN A 188 18.20 12.57 -3.05
CA GLN A 188 18.95 12.40 -4.30
C GLN A 188 18.08 12.68 -5.54
N ALA A 189 16.80 12.35 -5.49
CA ALA A 189 15.86 12.61 -6.57
C ALA A 189 15.32 14.05 -6.58
N GLY A 190 15.57 14.84 -5.52
CA GLY A 190 15.08 16.22 -5.35
C GLY A 190 13.57 16.29 -5.18
N ILE A 191 12.99 15.37 -4.42
CA ILE A 191 11.55 15.30 -4.12
C ILE A 191 11.31 15.22 -2.62
N ASP A 192 10.09 15.60 -2.21
CA ASP A 192 9.64 15.45 -0.82
C ASP A 192 9.44 13.98 -0.46
N GLU A 193 9.74 13.64 0.79
CA GLU A 193 9.53 12.33 1.36
C GLU A 193 8.01 12.00 1.46
N PRO A 194 7.63 10.72 1.32
CA PRO A 194 6.25 10.30 1.49
C PRO A 194 5.82 10.24 2.95
N ASN A 195 4.52 10.34 3.19
CA ASN A 195 3.91 9.82 4.40
C ASN A 195 4.02 8.29 4.40
N ILE A 196 4.56 7.72 5.46
CA ILE A 196 4.76 6.28 5.57
C ILE A 196 3.54 5.64 6.23
N PHE A 197 3.00 4.61 5.57
CA PHE A 197 1.95 3.74 6.10
C PHE A 197 2.52 2.36 6.36
N THR A 198 2.07 1.73 7.44
CA THR A 198 2.49 0.40 7.85
C THR A 198 1.28 -0.48 8.14
N GLU A 199 1.44 -1.79 7.95
CA GLU A 199 0.39 -2.80 8.17
C GLU A 199 0.91 -3.88 9.13
N PHE A 200 1.37 -3.48 10.30
CA PHE A 200 2.02 -4.37 11.27
C PHE A 200 1.01 -5.18 12.12
N GLY A 201 0.00 -5.78 11.45
CA GLY A 201 -1.07 -6.50 12.11
C GLY A 201 -0.59 -7.64 13.01
N SER A 202 0.25 -8.52 12.51
CA SER A 202 0.81 -9.64 13.29
C SER A 202 1.64 -9.15 14.48
N PHE A 203 2.43 -8.10 14.31
CA PHE A 203 3.19 -7.49 15.40
C PHE A 203 2.28 -6.92 16.48
N THR A 204 1.17 -6.31 16.11
CA THR A 204 0.25 -5.64 17.04
C THR A 204 -0.66 -6.61 17.79
N VAL A 205 -1.14 -7.69 17.13
CA VAL A 205 -2.17 -8.58 17.69
C VAL A 205 -1.81 -10.07 17.66
N GLY A 206 -0.59 -10.42 17.20
CA GLY A 206 -0.19 -11.82 17.03
C GLY A 206 -0.17 -12.64 18.32
N GLU A 207 0.01 -11.99 19.48
CA GLU A 207 -0.02 -12.63 20.79
C GLU A 207 -1.39 -12.60 21.48
N SER A 208 -2.39 -11.97 20.86
CA SER A 208 -3.72 -11.79 21.46
C SER A 208 -4.68 -12.96 21.23
N GLY A 209 -4.26 -14.00 20.50
CA GLY A 209 -5.02 -15.22 20.25
C GLY A 209 -4.27 -16.45 20.74
N ALA A 210 -4.78 -17.08 21.79
CA ALA A 210 -4.34 -18.40 22.22
C ALA A 210 -5.27 -19.48 21.65
#